data_92d42eb703f45ac41219b55ef3000202
#
_entry.id   92d42eb703f45ac41219b55ef3000202
#
_cell.length_a   1.000
_cell.length_b   1.000
_cell.length_c   1.000
_cell.angle_alpha   90.00
_cell.angle_beta   90.00
_cell.angle_gamma   90.00
#
_symmetry.space_group_name_H-M   'P 1'
#
loop_
_entity.id
_entity.type
_entity.pdbx_description
1 polymer ?
#
loop_
_entity_poly.entity_id
_entity_poly.type
_entity_poly.pdbx_seq_one_letter_code
_entity_poly.pdbx_strand_id
1 'polypeptide(L)'
;MSKLLSGLSVVALSLSLALGAAGSAAAQTKLLNVSYDQTRELYKDFNEAFAKKWKADTGEDVTIQQSHGGSGKQARSVIDGLEADVVTLALQSDIDAIVQNSGKINKDWRGRLPHNSSPYTSTIVFLVRKGNPKGIHNWGDLVKGDVQIVTPNPKTSGGARWNYLAAWAWANEEFKGDKDKIKAYVGELYKRAPVLDTGARGSTVTFAQRQIGDVLLAWENEAYLAGEEF
;
A
#
# COMPACT_ATOMS: atom_id res chain seq x y z
N MET A 1 -11.32 84.31 -21.67
CA MET A 1 -11.83 83.24 -20.80
C MET A 1 -12.19 82.09 -21.69
N SER A 2 -11.24 81.24 -21.99
CA SER A 2 -11.46 79.90 -22.62
C SER A 2 -10.09 79.17 -22.70
N LYS A 3 -9.81 78.22 -21.83
CA LYS A 3 -8.79 77.20 -21.94
C LYS A 3 -8.81 76.41 -20.62
N LEU A 4 -9.78 75.55 -20.49
CA LEU A 4 -9.77 74.54 -19.35
C LEU A 4 -10.83 73.46 -19.62
N LEU A 5 -10.69 72.71 -20.72
CA LEU A 5 -11.55 71.55 -21.03
C LEU A 5 -10.90 70.65 -22.09
N SER A 6 -9.66 70.22 -21.91
CA SER A 6 -9.07 69.23 -22.81
C SER A 6 -8.06 68.28 -22.11
N GLY A 7 -8.19 68.04 -20.78
CA GLY A 7 -7.26 67.23 -20.01
C GLY A 7 -7.85 65.95 -19.39
N LEU A 8 -9.14 65.64 -19.56
CA LEU A 8 -9.78 64.54 -18.81
C LEU A 8 -10.18 63.32 -19.67
N SER A 9 -9.92 63.31 -20.99
CA SER A 9 -10.38 62.21 -21.85
C SER A 9 -9.30 61.14 -22.18
N VAL A 10 -8.06 61.31 -21.80
CA VAL A 10 -6.96 60.38 -22.16
C VAL A 10 -6.60 59.44 -21.04
N VAL A 11 -6.99 59.68 -19.78
CA VAL A 11 -6.67 58.81 -18.62
C VAL A 11 -7.68 57.67 -18.43
N ALA A 12 -8.87 57.74 -19.03
CA ALA A 12 -9.91 56.72 -18.88
C ALA A 12 -9.75 55.50 -19.82
N LEU A 13 -8.91 55.58 -20.87
CA LEU A 13 -8.75 54.48 -21.84
C LEU A 13 -7.58 53.55 -21.56
N SER A 14 -6.68 53.91 -20.66
CA SER A 14 -5.53 53.06 -20.27
C SER A 14 -5.77 52.16 -19.06
N LEU A 15 -6.94 52.29 -18.38
CA LEU A 15 -7.26 51.45 -17.20
C LEU A 15 -8.13 50.23 -17.54
N SER A 16 -8.66 50.14 -18.76
CA SER A 16 -9.53 49.06 -19.20
C SER A 16 -8.82 47.87 -19.86
N LEU A 17 -7.51 47.96 -20.13
CA LEU A 17 -6.74 46.85 -20.73
C LEU A 17 -5.95 45.99 -19.71
N ALA A 18 -5.95 46.37 -18.43
CA ALA A 18 -5.21 45.62 -17.39
C ALA A 18 -6.05 44.59 -16.65
N LEU A 19 -7.36 44.46 -16.91
CA LEU A 19 -8.25 43.49 -16.25
C LEU A 19 -8.48 42.17 -17.04
N GLY A 20 -7.81 42.00 -18.19
CA GLY A 20 -8.05 40.86 -19.08
C GLY A 20 -7.12 39.66 -18.91
N ALA A 21 -6.15 39.68 -17.99
CA ALA A 21 -5.15 38.62 -17.84
C ALA A 21 -5.08 38.02 -16.42
N ALA A 22 -6.20 38.03 -15.72
CA ALA A 22 -6.33 37.06 -14.60
C ALA A 22 -6.60 35.67 -15.21
N GLY A 23 -5.59 35.13 -15.86
CA GLY A 23 -5.58 33.69 -16.17
C GLY A 23 -5.94 32.96 -14.90
N SER A 24 -7.08 32.27 -14.90
CA SER A 24 -7.43 31.34 -13.81
C SER A 24 -6.24 30.41 -13.62
N ALA A 25 -5.42 30.64 -12.60
CA ALA A 25 -4.50 29.64 -12.12
C ALA A 25 -5.40 28.45 -11.75
N ALA A 26 -5.57 27.51 -12.66
CA ALA A 26 -6.29 26.28 -12.37
C ALA A 26 -5.61 25.70 -11.14
N ALA A 27 -6.35 25.59 -10.04
CA ALA A 27 -5.80 25.01 -8.83
C ALA A 27 -5.34 23.59 -9.18
N GLN A 28 -4.05 23.34 -9.03
CA GLN A 28 -3.48 22.02 -9.30
C GLN A 28 -4.23 20.98 -8.47
N THR A 29 -4.86 20.01 -9.12
CA THR A 29 -5.56 18.92 -8.47
C THR A 29 -4.54 18.07 -7.69
N LYS A 30 -4.80 17.86 -6.40
CA LYS A 30 -3.98 17.02 -5.54
C LYS A 30 -4.79 15.81 -5.10
N LEU A 31 -4.23 14.62 -5.28
CA LEU A 31 -4.81 13.36 -4.83
C LEU A 31 -3.89 12.67 -3.82
N LEU A 32 -4.48 11.98 -2.86
CA LEU A 32 -3.76 11.09 -1.94
C LEU A 32 -4.09 9.63 -2.23
N ASN A 33 -3.09 8.87 -2.69
CA ASN A 33 -3.15 7.43 -2.86
C ASN A 33 -2.62 6.73 -1.60
N VAL A 34 -3.51 6.07 -0.87
CA VAL A 34 -3.20 5.28 0.31
C VAL A 34 -3.15 3.81 -0.08
N SER A 35 -1.99 3.15 0.14
CA SER A 35 -1.81 1.74 -0.21
C SER A 35 -0.98 0.98 0.83
N TYR A 36 -0.81 -0.33 0.65
CA TYR A 36 0.01 -1.14 1.55
C TYR A 36 1.44 -1.30 1.01
N ASP A 37 2.37 -1.73 1.87
CA ASP A 37 3.82 -1.66 1.65
C ASP A 37 4.32 -2.21 0.31
N GLN A 38 3.77 -3.34 -0.15
CA GLN A 38 4.21 -4.04 -1.37
C GLN A 38 3.97 -3.26 -2.66
N THR A 39 3.09 -2.28 -2.63
CA THR A 39 2.68 -1.53 -3.82
C THR A 39 3.38 -0.19 -3.97
N ARG A 40 4.36 0.08 -3.13
CA ARG A 40 5.10 1.35 -3.09
C ARG A 40 5.70 1.71 -4.44
N GLU A 41 6.49 0.81 -5.01
CA GLU A 41 7.15 1.00 -6.30
C GLU A 41 6.14 1.03 -7.44
N LEU A 42 5.20 0.08 -7.45
CA LEU A 42 4.11 0.03 -8.44
C LEU A 42 3.38 1.38 -8.53
N TYR A 43 2.96 1.94 -7.39
CA TYR A 43 2.22 3.20 -7.42
C TYR A 43 3.09 4.42 -7.68
N LYS A 44 4.38 4.37 -7.43
CA LYS A 44 5.30 5.41 -7.89
C LYS A 44 5.24 5.53 -9.42
N ASP A 45 5.42 4.41 -10.11
CA ASP A 45 5.45 4.38 -11.58
C ASP A 45 4.06 4.61 -12.18
N PHE A 46 3.03 3.99 -11.58
CA PHE A 46 1.64 4.16 -12.01
C PHE A 46 1.17 5.62 -11.89
N ASN A 47 1.43 6.27 -10.77
CA ASN A 47 1.01 7.66 -10.54
C ASN A 47 1.72 8.62 -11.50
N GLU A 48 3.00 8.37 -11.82
CA GLU A 48 3.72 9.16 -12.82
C GLU A 48 3.10 8.98 -14.22
N ALA A 49 2.83 7.74 -14.61
CA ALA A 49 2.19 7.44 -15.90
C ALA A 49 0.78 8.04 -15.98
N PHE A 50 0.00 7.92 -14.89
CA PHE A 50 -1.32 8.51 -14.80
C PHE A 50 -1.29 10.04 -14.93
N ALA A 51 -0.39 10.72 -14.21
CA ALA A 51 -0.28 12.17 -14.29
C ALA A 51 0.07 12.66 -15.71
N LYS A 52 0.98 11.96 -16.40
CA LYS A 52 1.30 12.24 -17.82
C LYS A 52 0.08 12.07 -18.72
N LYS A 53 -0.65 10.97 -18.55
CA LYS A 53 -1.86 10.69 -19.33
C LYS A 53 -2.95 11.74 -19.05
N TRP A 54 -3.21 12.06 -17.78
CA TRP A 54 -4.19 13.07 -17.38
C TRP A 54 -3.89 14.42 -18.04
N LYS A 55 -2.64 14.85 -17.99
CA LYS A 55 -2.20 16.08 -18.65
C LYS A 55 -2.42 16.06 -20.15
N ALA A 56 -2.12 14.93 -20.81
CA ALA A 56 -2.33 14.80 -22.25
C ALA A 56 -3.82 14.82 -22.64
N ASP A 57 -4.68 14.19 -21.84
CA ASP A 57 -6.11 14.04 -22.13
C ASP A 57 -6.92 15.31 -21.79
N THR A 58 -6.56 16.02 -20.72
CA THR A 58 -7.37 17.10 -20.15
C THR A 58 -6.72 18.48 -20.23
N GLY A 59 -5.40 18.54 -20.42
CA GLY A 59 -4.62 19.76 -20.30
C GLY A 59 -4.31 20.19 -18.86
N GLU A 60 -4.82 19.47 -17.84
CA GLU A 60 -4.67 19.79 -16.42
C GLU A 60 -3.51 19.02 -15.76
N ASP A 61 -2.85 19.67 -14.80
CA ASP A 61 -1.83 19.04 -13.99
C ASP A 61 -2.48 18.40 -12.75
N VAL A 62 -2.06 17.17 -12.44
CA VAL A 62 -2.42 16.45 -11.20
C VAL A 62 -1.17 16.08 -10.43
N THR A 63 -1.17 16.28 -9.12
CA THR A 63 -0.12 15.78 -8.21
C THR A 63 -0.71 14.68 -7.36
N ILE A 64 -0.05 13.51 -7.34
CA ILE A 64 -0.50 12.37 -6.57
C ILE A 64 0.49 12.12 -5.44
N GLN A 65 0.04 12.40 -4.22
CA GLN A 65 0.76 12.07 -3.00
C GLN A 65 0.54 10.58 -2.65
N GLN A 66 1.49 9.98 -1.96
CA GLN A 66 1.45 8.56 -1.59
C GLN A 66 1.60 8.38 -0.09
N SER A 67 0.81 7.46 0.48
CA SER A 67 0.98 6.95 1.83
C SER A 67 1.03 5.43 1.78
N HIS A 68 2.12 4.84 2.25
CA HIS A 68 2.33 3.40 2.28
C HIS A 68 2.61 2.90 3.70
N GLY A 69 2.20 1.68 4.00
CA GLY A 69 2.41 1.07 5.31
C GLY A 69 1.72 -0.28 5.42
N GLY A 70 1.69 -0.86 6.61
CA GLY A 70 0.91 -2.07 6.85
C GLY A 70 -0.57 -1.85 6.54
N SER A 71 -1.20 -2.76 5.81
CA SER A 71 -2.58 -2.61 5.29
C SER A 71 -3.60 -2.24 6.38
N GLY A 72 -3.59 -2.96 7.50
CA GLY A 72 -4.49 -2.65 8.63
C GLY A 72 -4.17 -1.31 9.32
N LYS A 73 -2.89 -0.89 9.32
CA LYS A 73 -2.49 0.44 9.81
C LYS A 73 -3.03 1.53 8.89
N GLN A 74 -2.94 1.34 7.57
CA GLN A 74 -3.48 2.28 6.58
C GLN A 74 -5.01 2.39 6.68
N ALA A 75 -5.71 1.25 6.81
CA ALA A 75 -7.15 1.26 7.04
C ALA A 75 -7.52 2.09 8.29
N ARG A 76 -6.79 1.89 9.38
CA ARG A 76 -6.98 2.66 10.62
C ARG A 76 -6.77 4.16 10.40
N SER A 77 -5.70 4.55 9.71
CA SER A 77 -5.43 5.97 9.43
C SER A 77 -6.58 6.63 8.67
N VAL A 78 -7.18 5.94 7.69
CA VAL A 78 -8.34 6.46 6.94
C VAL A 78 -9.59 6.55 7.84
N ILE A 79 -9.83 5.57 8.69
CA ILE A 79 -10.92 5.59 9.68
C ILE A 79 -10.75 6.78 10.62
N ASP A 80 -9.53 7.01 11.10
CA ASP A 80 -9.18 8.05 12.07
C ASP A 80 -9.08 9.46 11.44
N GLY A 81 -9.35 9.60 10.13
CA GLY A 81 -9.51 10.91 9.49
C GLY A 81 -8.55 11.23 8.35
N LEU A 82 -7.59 10.35 7.99
CA LEU A 82 -6.76 10.60 6.82
C LEU A 82 -7.65 10.73 5.57
N GLU A 83 -7.54 11.86 4.88
CA GLU A 83 -8.31 12.15 3.68
C GLU A 83 -7.63 11.51 2.47
N ALA A 84 -8.07 10.30 2.13
CA ALA A 84 -7.59 9.54 0.99
C ALA A 84 -8.57 9.63 -0.17
N ASP A 85 -8.07 9.88 -1.38
CA ASP A 85 -8.86 9.84 -2.61
C ASP A 85 -8.91 8.43 -3.20
N VAL A 86 -7.83 7.68 -3.06
CA VAL A 86 -7.72 6.29 -3.50
C VAL A 86 -7.17 5.43 -2.37
N VAL A 87 -7.79 4.27 -2.16
CA VAL A 87 -7.35 3.30 -1.15
C VAL A 87 -7.20 1.93 -1.80
N THR A 88 -6.00 1.34 -1.72
CA THR A 88 -5.72 -0.02 -2.18
C THR A 88 -5.05 -0.81 -1.06
N LEU A 89 -5.76 -1.78 -0.49
CA LEU A 89 -5.31 -2.54 0.66
C LEU A 89 -5.21 -4.03 0.38
N ALA A 90 -4.48 -4.76 1.21
CA ALA A 90 -4.14 -6.15 0.98
C ALA A 90 -5.32 -7.13 1.17
N LEU A 91 -6.33 -6.75 1.93
CA LEU A 91 -7.47 -7.61 2.26
C LEU A 91 -8.78 -6.85 2.09
N GLN A 92 -9.79 -7.57 1.60
CA GLN A 92 -11.16 -7.09 1.60
C GLN A 92 -11.60 -6.57 2.98
N SER A 93 -11.28 -7.29 4.05
CA SER A 93 -11.65 -6.92 5.43
C SER A 93 -11.11 -5.56 5.87
N ASP A 94 -10.01 -5.08 5.31
CA ASP A 94 -9.48 -3.76 5.61
C ASP A 94 -10.32 -2.66 4.95
N ILE A 95 -10.77 -2.88 3.71
CA ILE A 95 -11.70 -1.97 3.04
C ILE A 95 -13.07 -2.01 3.73
N ASP A 96 -13.58 -3.19 4.07
CA ASP A 96 -14.85 -3.35 4.79
C ASP A 96 -14.80 -2.64 6.16
N ALA A 97 -13.67 -2.64 6.84
CA ALA A 97 -13.51 -1.90 8.08
C ALA A 97 -13.64 -0.37 7.88
N ILE A 98 -13.10 0.17 6.79
CA ILE A 98 -13.30 1.58 6.44
C ILE A 98 -14.77 1.86 6.14
N VAL A 99 -15.42 1.01 5.36
CA VAL A 99 -16.87 1.11 5.06
C VAL A 99 -17.69 1.19 6.35
N GLN A 100 -17.44 0.26 7.27
CA GLN A 100 -18.23 0.11 8.51
C GLN A 100 -18.01 1.23 9.52
N ASN A 101 -16.78 1.73 9.63
CA ASN A 101 -16.40 2.63 10.72
C ASN A 101 -16.30 4.11 10.29
N SER A 102 -16.26 4.41 8.99
CA SER A 102 -16.15 5.80 8.53
C SER A 102 -17.23 6.22 7.54
N GLY A 103 -17.87 5.27 6.86
CA GLY A 103 -18.81 5.56 5.78
C GLY A 103 -18.20 6.22 4.55
N LYS A 104 -16.88 6.38 4.48
CA LYS A 104 -16.18 7.07 3.37
C LYS A 104 -16.16 6.26 2.07
N ILE A 105 -16.35 4.95 2.14
CA ILE A 105 -16.40 4.04 0.99
C ILE A 105 -17.81 3.47 0.90
N ASN A 106 -18.36 3.38 -0.31
CA ASN A 106 -19.67 2.82 -0.53
C ASN A 106 -19.71 1.30 -0.21
N LYS A 107 -20.83 0.80 0.29
CA LYS A 107 -21.01 -0.62 0.67
C LYS A 107 -20.88 -1.58 -0.51
N ASP A 108 -21.21 -1.13 -1.72
CA ASP A 108 -21.12 -1.91 -2.97
C ASP A 108 -19.76 -1.80 -3.67
N TRP A 109 -18.72 -1.30 -3.00
CA TRP A 109 -17.40 -1.02 -3.56
C TRP A 109 -16.82 -2.18 -4.39
N ARG A 110 -17.07 -3.43 -3.98
CA ARG A 110 -16.55 -4.60 -4.69
C ARG A 110 -17.08 -4.74 -6.12
N GLY A 111 -18.33 -4.35 -6.36
CA GLY A 111 -18.96 -4.43 -7.67
C GLY A 111 -18.64 -3.28 -8.60
N ARG A 112 -17.90 -2.26 -8.15
CA ARG A 112 -17.68 -1.03 -8.91
C ARG A 112 -16.61 -1.12 -9.98
N LEU A 113 -15.62 -1.97 -9.77
CA LEU A 113 -14.51 -2.19 -10.71
C LEU A 113 -14.40 -3.68 -11.07
N PRO A 114 -13.77 -4.01 -12.20
CA PRO A 114 -13.54 -5.40 -12.60
C PRO A 114 -12.88 -6.24 -11.51
N HIS A 115 -13.05 -7.55 -11.57
CA HIS A 115 -12.43 -8.51 -10.66
C HIS A 115 -12.71 -8.25 -9.18
N ASN A 116 -13.95 -7.82 -8.84
CA ASN A 116 -14.34 -7.42 -7.48
C ASN A 116 -13.48 -6.27 -6.91
N SER A 117 -13.14 -5.31 -7.76
CA SER A 117 -12.25 -4.18 -7.42
C SER A 117 -10.85 -4.62 -6.97
N SER A 118 -10.35 -5.74 -7.52
CA SER A 118 -9.01 -6.27 -7.27
C SER A 118 -8.12 -6.03 -8.49
N PRO A 119 -7.18 -5.05 -8.45
CA PRO A 119 -6.41 -4.68 -9.63
C PRO A 119 -5.30 -5.67 -9.98
N TYR A 120 -4.88 -6.51 -9.04
CA TYR A 120 -3.81 -7.52 -9.21
C TYR A 120 -3.93 -8.63 -8.17
N THR A 121 -3.15 -9.70 -8.36
CA THR A 121 -3.02 -10.84 -7.45
C THR A 121 -1.55 -11.07 -7.12
N SER A 122 -1.27 -11.76 -6.02
CA SER A 122 0.07 -12.18 -5.60
C SER A 122 -0.02 -13.47 -4.78
N THR A 123 1.12 -13.99 -4.39
CA THR A 123 1.23 -15.19 -3.55
C THR A 123 2.24 -15.00 -2.42
N ILE A 124 2.19 -15.86 -1.40
CA ILE A 124 3.19 -15.92 -0.33
C ILE A 124 4.27 -16.93 -0.72
N VAL A 125 5.51 -16.52 -0.56
CA VAL A 125 6.70 -17.31 -0.85
C VAL A 125 7.65 -17.34 0.35
N PHE A 126 8.58 -18.29 0.36
CA PHE A 126 9.68 -18.37 1.31
C PHE A 126 10.95 -17.79 0.67
N LEU A 127 11.46 -16.70 1.22
CA LEU A 127 12.78 -16.22 0.91
C LEU A 127 13.75 -16.75 1.96
N VAL A 128 14.68 -17.61 1.54
CA VAL A 128 15.66 -18.28 2.40
C VAL A 128 17.07 -17.72 2.19
N ARG A 129 17.95 -17.97 3.12
CA ARG A 129 19.37 -17.63 2.99
C ARG A 129 19.98 -18.34 1.78
N LYS A 130 21.01 -17.73 1.17
CA LYS A 130 21.72 -18.28 0.02
C LYS A 130 22.17 -19.73 0.30
N GLY A 131 21.85 -20.62 -0.61
CA GLY A 131 22.14 -22.05 -0.49
C GLY A 131 21.20 -22.82 0.44
N ASN A 132 20.20 -22.18 1.03
CA ASN A 132 19.20 -22.80 1.91
C ASN A 132 19.81 -23.68 3.00
N PRO A 133 20.66 -23.16 3.89
CA PRO A 133 21.43 -23.98 4.84
C PRO A 133 20.57 -24.72 5.88
N LYS A 134 19.31 -24.28 6.08
CA LYS A 134 18.34 -24.93 6.96
C LYS A 134 17.45 -25.97 6.25
N GLY A 135 17.60 -26.14 4.93
CA GLY A 135 16.84 -27.11 4.14
C GLY A 135 15.32 -26.84 4.17
N ILE A 136 14.91 -25.58 4.10
CA ILE A 136 13.50 -25.16 4.17
C ILE A 136 12.88 -25.29 2.79
N HIS A 137 11.90 -26.20 2.62
CA HIS A 137 11.20 -26.46 1.36
C HIS A 137 9.67 -26.33 1.48
N ASN A 138 9.15 -26.46 2.68
CA ASN A 138 7.70 -26.40 2.92
C ASN A 138 7.38 -25.85 4.33
N TRP A 139 6.10 -25.63 4.58
CA TRP A 139 5.61 -25.10 5.85
C TRP A 139 5.99 -25.96 7.07
N GLY A 140 6.07 -27.29 6.91
CA GLY A 140 6.46 -28.20 8.01
C GLY A 140 7.91 -28.01 8.46
N ASP A 141 8.79 -27.53 7.57
CA ASP A 141 10.20 -27.29 7.90
C ASP A 141 10.38 -26.05 8.79
N LEU A 142 9.42 -25.12 8.77
CA LEU A 142 9.47 -23.88 9.54
C LEU A 142 9.47 -24.09 11.05
N VAL A 143 8.98 -25.24 11.53
CA VAL A 143 8.92 -25.56 12.96
C VAL A 143 9.93 -26.65 13.37
N LYS A 144 10.89 -26.98 12.51
CA LYS A 144 11.96 -27.92 12.78
C LYS A 144 13.21 -27.24 13.37
N GLY A 145 13.93 -27.95 14.21
CA GLY A 145 15.20 -27.49 14.80
C GLY A 145 15.09 -26.08 15.39
N ASP A 146 16.05 -25.25 15.05
CA ASP A 146 16.22 -23.86 15.51
C ASP A 146 15.88 -22.80 14.45
N VAL A 147 15.07 -23.14 13.45
CA VAL A 147 14.66 -22.21 12.38
C VAL A 147 14.03 -20.95 12.97
N GLN A 148 14.55 -19.80 12.58
CA GLN A 148 14.00 -18.49 12.91
C GLN A 148 13.25 -17.89 11.72
N ILE A 149 12.03 -17.43 11.97
CA ILE A 149 11.12 -16.94 10.94
C ILE A 149 11.01 -15.41 11.02
N VAL A 150 11.05 -14.75 9.88
CA VAL A 150 10.72 -13.33 9.79
C VAL A 150 9.35 -13.19 9.13
N THR A 151 8.46 -12.53 9.83
CA THR A 151 7.10 -12.20 9.35
C THR A 151 6.63 -10.93 10.03
N PRO A 152 5.84 -10.08 9.36
CA PRO A 152 5.32 -8.89 10.02
C PRO A 152 4.20 -9.22 11.01
N ASN A 153 3.75 -8.20 11.74
CA ASN A 153 2.71 -8.32 12.76
C ASN A 153 1.31 -8.41 12.12
N PRO A 154 0.52 -9.47 12.33
CA PRO A 154 -0.82 -9.61 11.75
C PRO A 154 -1.84 -8.57 12.26
N LYS A 155 -1.57 -7.86 13.35
CA LYS A 155 -2.42 -6.75 13.83
C LYS A 155 -2.31 -5.50 12.96
N THR A 156 -1.21 -5.33 12.24
CA THR A 156 -0.92 -4.11 11.45
C THR A 156 -0.73 -4.38 9.97
N SER A 157 -0.19 -5.55 9.62
CA SER A 157 0.19 -5.94 8.26
C SER A 157 -0.83 -6.88 7.61
N GLY A 158 -1.28 -6.53 6.41
CA GLY A 158 -2.07 -7.41 5.58
C GLY A 158 -1.28 -8.63 5.10
N GLY A 159 0.00 -8.46 4.76
CA GLY A 159 0.89 -9.57 4.41
C GLY A 159 1.01 -10.60 5.53
N ALA A 160 1.15 -10.15 6.77
CA ALA A 160 1.19 -11.05 7.92
C ALA A 160 -0.10 -11.86 8.10
N ARG A 161 -1.26 -11.26 7.81
CA ARG A 161 -2.54 -11.99 7.84
C ARG A 161 -2.62 -13.04 6.74
N TRP A 162 -2.09 -12.77 5.56
CA TRP A 162 -1.96 -13.76 4.50
C TRP A 162 -0.96 -14.86 4.87
N ASN A 163 0.18 -14.52 5.50
CA ASN A 163 1.13 -15.52 6.03
C ASN A 163 0.46 -16.45 7.06
N TYR A 164 -0.33 -15.85 7.98
CA TYR A 164 -1.11 -16.61 8.96
C TYR A 164 -2.12 -17.54 8.29
N LEU A 165 -2.89 -17.05 7.31
CA LEU A 165 -3.89 -17.84 6.61
C LEU A 165 -3.26 -18.96 5.79
N ALA A 166 -2.12 -18.71 5.13
CA ALA A 166 -1.39 -19.74 4.39
C ALA A 166 -0.83 -20.83 5.32
N ALA A 167 -0.25 -20.44 6.46
CA ALA A 167 0.20 -21.40 7.50
C ALA A 167 -0.97 -22.23 8.04
N TRP A 168 -2.11 -21.57 8.29
CA TRP A 168 -3.31 -22.26 8.76
C TRP A 168 -3.85 -23.24 7.71
N ALA A 169 -3.92 -22.82 6.44
CA ALA A 169 -4.42 -23.66 5.35
C ALA A 169 -3.53 -24.91 5.18
N TRP A 170 -2.21 -24.74 5.16
CA TRP A 170 -1.28 -25.90 5.13
C TRP A 170 -1.47 -26.83 6.34
N ALA A 171 -1.55 -26.28 7.53
CA ALA A 171 -1.75 -27.07 8.74
C ALA A 171 -3.10 -27.81 8.77
N ASN A 172 -4.15 -27.18 8.17
CA ASN A 172 -5.46 -27.83 8.06
C ASN A 172 -5.40 -29.09 7.20
N GLU A 173 -4.69 -29.04 6.08
CA GLU A 173 -4.48 -30.20 5.22
C GLU A 173 -3.61 -31.26 5.92
N GLU A 174 -2.48 -30.86 6.51
CA GLU A 174 -1.54 -31.74 7.16
C GLU A 174 -2.15 -32.48 8.37
N PHE A 175 -2.92 -31.76 9.17
CA PHE A 175 -3.56 -32.31 10.39
C PHE A 175 -5.02 -32.71 10.19
N LYS A 176 -5.51 -32.76 8.93
CA LYS A 176 -6.85 -33.21 8.57
C LYS A 176 -7.97 -32.52 9.37
N GLY A 177 -7.83 -31.21 9.55
CA GLY A 177 -8.82 -30.38 10.24
C GLY A 177 -8.77 -30.42 11.77
N ASP A 178 -7.78 -31.09 12.39
CA ASP A 178 -7.58 -31.09 13.84
C ASP A 178 -7.21 -29.69 14.34
N LYS A 179 -8.19 -28.98 14.88
CA LYS A 179 -8.03 -27.58 15.29
C LYS A 179 -6.99 -27.34 16.36
N ASP A 180 -6.77 -28.29 17.24
CA ASP A 180 -5.82 -28.13 18.35
C ASP A 180 -4.37 -28.28 17.82
N LYS A 181 -4.14 -29.24 16.91
CA LYS A 181 -2.84 -29.37 16.22
C LYS A 181 -2.56 -28.16 15.32
N ILE A 182 -3.56 -27.66 14.59
CA ILE A 182 -3.41 -26.46 13.76
C ILE A 182 -3.00 -25.26 14.62
N LYS A 183 -3.71 -25.00 15.72
CA LYS A 183 -3.37 -23.92 16.64
C LYS A 183 -1.98 -24.07 17.25
N ALA A 184 -1.62 -25.30 17.66
CA ALA A 184 -0.30 -25.60 18.21
C ALA A 184 0.80 -25.30 17.19
N TYR A 185 0.64 -25.74 15.94
CA TYR A 185 1.57 -25.46 14.84
C TYR A 185 1.73 -23.97 14.59
N VAL A 186 0.62 -23.24 14.40
CA VAL A 186 0.67 -21.80 14.14
C VAL A 186 1.26 -21.06 15.34
N GLY A 187 0.93 -21.46 16.56
CA GLY A 187 1.54 -20.92 17.77
C GLY A 187 3.04 -21.12 17.82
N GLU A 188 3.52 -22.31 17.45
CA GLU A 188 4.95 -22.62 17.38
C GLU A 188 5.67 -21.81 16.30
N LEU A 189 5.05 -21.63 15.12
CA LEU A 189 5.57 -20.79 14.05
C LEU A 189 5.83 -19.35 14.54
N TYR A 190 4.85 -18.74 15.21
CA TYR A 190 5.01 -17.37 15.72
C TYR A 190 5.98 -17.24 16.90
N LYS A 191 6.18 -18.27 17.72
CA LYS A 191 7.21 -18.27 18.76
C LYS A 191 8.63 -18.20 18.18
N ARG A 192 8.80 -18.64 16.93
CA ARG A 192 10.07 -18.63 16.22
C ARG A 192 10.34 -17.31 15.49
N ALA A 193 9.45 -16.34 15.60
CA ALA A 193 9.60 -15.00 15.04
C ALA A 193 10.26 -14.05 16.06
N PRO A 194 11.57 -13.76 15.95
CA PRO A 194 12.27 -12.90 16.91
C PRO A 194 11.82 -11.44 16.81
N VAL A 195 11.27 -11.04 15.65
CA VAL A 195 10.80 -9.67 15.37
C VAL A 195 9.48 -9.75 14.62
N LEU A 196 8.53 -8.91 14.98
CA LEU A 196 7.27 -8.69 14.29
C LEU A 196 7.18 -7.23 13.82
N ASP A 197 7.68 -6.97 12.61
CA ASP A 197 7.65 -5.63 12.02
C ASP A 197 6.22 -5.14 11.74
N THR A 198 6.01 -3.84 11.65
CA THR A 198 4.68 -3.27 11.44
C THR A 198 4.10 -3.52 10.06
N GLY A 199 4.95 -3.83 9.07
CA GLY A 199 4.58 -4.09 7.68
C GLY A 199 5.59 -4.98 6.98
N ALA A 200 5.24 -5.47 5.79
CA ALA A 200 6.04 -6.44 5.06
C ALA A 200 7.40 -5.88 4.63
N ARG A 201 7.49 -4.61 4.18
CA ARG A 201 8.75 -3.99 3.84
C ARG A 201 9.71 -3.94 5.05
N GLY A 202 9.20 -3.69 6.26
CA GLY A 202 10.00 -3.77 7.48
C GLY A 202 10.62 -5.16 7.67
N SER A 203 9.84 -6.21 7.45
CA SER A 203 10.33 -7.60 7.54
C SER A 203 11.34 -7.94 6.45
N THR A 204 11.18 -7.43 5.23
CA THR A 204 12.17 -7.57 4.16
C THR A 204 13.51 -6.91 4.57
N VAL A 205 13.48 -5.70 5.11
CA VAL A 205 14.67 -5.02 5.65
C VAL A 205 15.30 -5.80 6.82
N THR A 206 14.48 -6.29 7.75
CA THR A 206 14.93 -7.09 8.89
C THR A 206 15.64 -8.36 8.42
N PHE A 207 15.08 -9.04 7.43
CA PHE A 207 15.70 -10.24 6.85
C PHE A 207 16.92 -9.88 6.00
N ALA A 208 16.77 -9.09 4.95
CA ALA A 208 17.80 -8.90 3.93
C ALA A 208 18.97 -8.03 4.41
N GLN A 209 18.69 -6.87 5.01
CA GLN A 209 19.75 -5.94 5.43
C GLN A 209 20.30 -6.24 6.82
N ARG A 210 19.42 -6.51 7.80
CA ARG A 210 19.85 -6.78 9.18
C ARG A 210 20.28 -8.21 9.39
N GLN A 211 20.06 -9.09 8.41
CA GLN A 211 20.42 -10.50 8.42
C GLN A 211 19.85 -11.29 9.62
N ILE A 212 18.64 -10.94 10.05
CA ILE A 212 17.92 -11.62 11.13
C ILE A 212 17.06 -12.72 10.52
N GLY A 213 17.02 -13.90 11.17
CA GLY A 213 16.20 -15.05 10.78
C GLY A 213 16.76 -15.88 9.62
N ASP A 214 16.21 -17.07 9.44
CA ASP A 214 16.60 -18.04 8.42
C ASP A 214 15.70 -18.01 7.19
N VAL A 215 14.43 -17.60 7.38
CA VAL A 215 13.42 -17.53 6.34
C VAL A 215 12.51 -16.32 6.54
N LEU A 216 12.21 -15.61 5.45
CA LEU A 216 11.19 -14.58 5.41
C LEU A 216 9.95 -15.13 4.70
N LEU A 217 8.79 -15.01 5.36
CA LEU A 217 7.49 -15.22 4.73
C LEU A 217 7.10 -13.90 4.05
N ALA A 218 7.16 -13.87 2.73
CA ALA A 218 7.02 -12.65 1.94
C ALA A 218 5.97 -12.79 0.83
N TRP A 219 5.50 -11.65 0.35
CA TRP A 219 4.91 -11.55 -0.96
C TRP A 219 5.97 -11.83 -2.03
N GLU A 220 5.56 -12.39 -3.16
CA GLU A 220 6.46 -12.73 -4.27
C GLU A 220 7.27 -11.50 -4.75
N ASN A 221 6.64 -10.34 -4.92
CA ASN A 221 7.33 -9.13 -5.35
C ASN A 221 8.40 -8.64 -4.34
N GLU A 222 8.19 -8.83 -3.04
CA GLU A 222 9.22 -8.50 -2.03
C GLU A 222 10.44 -9.43 -2.16
N ALA A 223 10.25 -10.68 -2.59
CA ALA A 223 11.36 -11.59 -2.84
C ALA A 223 12.22 -11.14 -4.05
N TYR A 224 11.58 -10.67 -5.12
CA TYR A 224 12.29 -10.08 -6.25
C TYR A 224 13.05 -8.81 -5.85
N LEU A 225 12.38 -7.87 -5.19
CA LEU A 225 13.02 -6.64 -4.71
C LEU A 225 14.20 -6.91 -3.77
N ALA A 226 14.07 -7.90 -2.88
CA ALA A 226 15.16 -8.28 -1.99
C ALA A 226 16.38 -8.83 -2.75
N GLY A 227 16.19 -9.44 -3.91
CA GLY A 227 17.26 -9.93 -4.77
C GLY A 227 17.94 -8.83 -5.60
N GLU A 228 17.25 -7.71 -5.84
CA GLU A 228 17.76 -6.58 -6.63
C GLU A 228 18.41 -5.50 -5.76
N GLU A 229 17.86 -5.24 -4.56
CA GLU A 229 18.27 -4.13 -3.70
C GLU A 229 19.23 -4.53 -2.57
N PHE A 230 19.33 -5.82 -2.23
CA PHE A 230 20.08 -6.33 -1.07
C PHE A 230 20.92 -7.56 -1.42
#